data_2038a69209e33aea8742bf61525864ae
#
_entry.id   2038a69209e33aea8742bf61525864ae
#
_cell.length_a   1.000
_cell.length_b   1.000
_cell.length_c   1.000
_cell.angle_alpha   90.00
_cell.angle_beta   90.00
_cell.angle_gamma   90.00
#
_symmetry.space_group_name_H-M   'P 1'
#
loop_
_entity.id
_entity.type
_entity.pdbx_description
1 polymer ?
#
loop_
_entity_poly.entity_id
_entity_poly.type
_entity_poly.pdbx_seq_one_letter_code
_entity_poly.pdbx_strand_id
1 'polypeptide(L)'
;FLPQDQASDMSVGRAARWGVTNFREILGEVLREKNLRRFLLAFFFYIDGVLTAIYMSSTVASTTFGYTQNELVYLYIALQIAALVGAFALAKPTDFLGPKKILSGVLVMWTLVAVSIGFIPTSKLWFGALAMVAGFGLGSVQAASRAFMAALIPKGKEAEMFGFYALCGKSSSVVGPLVFGYIAMASGGNQRLAVMAISVLFIVGLGLLRRVNDPRAAT
;
A
#
# COMPACT_ATOMS: atom_id res chain seq x y z
N PHE A 1 -25.67 -5.55 -17.36
CA PHE A 1 -26.98 -5.29 -16.73
C PHE A 1 -26.68 -4.80 -15.33
N LEU A 2 -26.56 -3.47 -15.16
CA LEU A 2 -26.60 -2.84 -13.83
C LEU A 2 -28.08 -2.78 -13.41
N PRO A 3 -28.42 -3.15 -12.17
CA PRO A 3 -29.74 -2.87 -11.64
C PRO A 3 -29.98 -1.36 -11.78
N GLN A 4 -31.14 -0.97 -12.30
CA GLN A 4 -31.52 0.44 -12.30
C GLN A 4 -31.48 0.93 -10.84
N ASP A 5 -30.56 1.84 -10.54
CA ASP A 5 -30.62 2.62 -9.31
C ASP A 5 -32.00 3.26 -9.26
N GLN A 6 -32.85 2.77 -8.40
CA GLN A 6 -33.97 3.54 -7.93
C GLN A 6 -33.34 4.75 -7.26
N ALA A 7 -33.34 5.88 -7.99
CA ALA A 7 -32.97 7.17 -7.42
C ALA A 7 -33.87 7.35 -6.18
N SER A 8 -33.35 6.98 -5.03
CA SER A 8 -34.10 7.08 -3.80
C SER A 8 -34.15 8.56 -3.46
N ASP A 9 -35.35 9.12 -3.35
CA ASP A 9 -35.67 10.42 -2.75
C ASP A 9 -35.25 10.45 -1.26
N MET A 10 -34.04 10.00 -0.95
CA MET A 10 -33.52 10.05 0.40
C MET A 10 -32.99 11.45 0.66
N SER A 11 -33.59 12.14 1.62
CA SER A 11 -33.02 13.41 2.11
C SER A 11 -31.57 13.17 2.57
N VAL A 12 -30.69 14.17 2.35
CA VAL A 12 -29.26 14.13 2.70
C VAL A 12 -29.03 13.63 4.15
N GLY A 13 -29.90 13.98 5.09
CA GLY A 13 -29.85 13.52 6.48
C GLY A 13 -30.14 12.01 6.64
N ARG A 14 -31.05 11.44 5.85
CA ARG A 14 -31.33 10.00 5.85
C ARG A 14 -30.18 9.22 5.20
N ALA A 15 -29.63 9.72 4.11
CA ALA A 15 -28.46 9.11 3.45
C ALA A 15 -27.24 9.12 4.38
N ALA A 16 -26.97 10.21 5.09
CA ALA A 16 -25.88 10.28 6.06
C ALA A 16 -26.07 9.30 7.24
N ARG A 17 -27.28 9.22 7.79
CA ARG A 17 -27.59 8.24 8.85
C ARG A 17 -27.44 6.80 8.37
N TRP A 18 -27.96 6.49 7.19
CA TRP A 18 -27.81 5.16 6.59
C TRP A 18 -26.33 4.81 6.39
N GLY A 19 -25.52 5.75 5.86
CA GLY A 19 -24.08 5.57 5.70
C GLY A 19 -23.36 5.30 7.01
N VAL A 20 -23.66 6.04 8.08
CA VAL A 20 -23.06 5.81 9.41
C VAL A 20 -23.48 4.47 10.00
N THR A 21 -24.75 4.09 9.88
CA THR A 21 -25.27 2.80 10.39
C THR A 21 -24.61 1.64 9.64
N ASN A 22 -24.58 1.71 8.31
CA ASN A 22 -23.95 0.69 7.48
C ASN A 22 -22.45 0.56 7.77
N PHE A 23 -21.74 1.70 7.96
CA PHE A 23 -20.34 1.70 8.35
C PHE A 23 -20.10 0.99 9.69
N ARG A 24 -20.96 1.23 10.69
CA ARG A 24 -20.85 0.56 12.01
C ARG A 24 -21.09 -0.94 11.91
N GLU A 25 -22.03 -1.37 11.09
CA GLU A 25 -22.29 -2.80 10.83
C GLU A 25 -21.10 -3.46 10.17
N ILE A 26 -20.57 -2.86 9.09
CA ILE A 26 -19.37 -3.36 8.39
C ILE A 26 -18.17 -3.41 9.33
N LEU A 27 -17.95 -2.38 10.12
CA LEU A 27 -16.89 -2.35 11.12
C LEU A 27 -17.06 -3.49 12.14
N GLY A 28 -18.29 -3.74 12.60
CA GLY A 28 -18.61 -4.85 13.49
C GLY A 28 -18.28 -6.22 12.88
N GLU A 29 -18.57 -6.41 11.59
CA GLU A 29 -18.23 -7.64 10.87
C GLU A 29 -16.73 -7.80 10.66
N VAL A 30 -16.03 -6.74 10.24
CA VAL A 30 -14.57 -6.74 10.13
C VAL A 30 -13.91 -7.09 11.46
N LEU A 31 -14.43 -6.56 12.57
CA LEU A 31 -13.90 -6.88 13.90
C LEU A 31 -14.17 -8.32 14.33
N ARG A 32 -15.27 -8.93 13.89
CA ARG A 32 -15.61 -10.33 14.17
C ARG A 32 -14.75 -11.31 13.35
N GLU A 33 -14.50 -10.99 12.09
CA GLU A 33 -13.71 -11.81 11.18
C GLU A 33 -12.20 -11.64 11.47
N LYS A 34 -11.66 -12.51 12.30
CA LYS A 34 -10.28 -12.46 12.80
C LYS A 34 -9.23 -12.35 11.67
N ASN A 35 -9.46 -13.05 10.57
CA ASN A 35 -8.52 -13.10 9.44
C ASN A 35 -8.54 -11.80 8.64
N LEU A 36 -9.74 -11.30 8.34
CA LEU A 36 -9.94 -10.03 7.63
C LEU A 36 -9.38 -8.85 8.44
N ARG A 37 -9.68 -8.79 9.74
CA ARG A 37 -9.13 -7.78 10.64
C ARG A 37 -7.61 -7.76 10.65
N ARG A 38 -6.96 -8.94 10.75
CA ARG A 38 -5.49 -9.04 10.71
C ARG A 38 -4.91 -8.57 9.38
N PHE A 39 -5.57 -8.91 8.28
CA PHE A 39 -5.15 -8.46 6.97
C PHE A 39 -5.27 -6.94 6.82
N LEU A 40 -6.40 -6.34 7.21
CA LEU A 40 -6.61 -4.90 7.13
C LEU A 40 -5.62 -4.12 8.01
N LEU A 41 -5.28 -4.64 9.19
CA LEU A 41 -4.21 -4.06 10.02
C LEU A 41 -2.84 -4.17 9.34
N ALA A 42 -2.50 -5.31 8.74
CA ALA A 42 -1.27 -5.45 7.96
C ALA A 42 -1.26 -4.46 6.78
N PHE A 43 -2.38 -4.41 6.04
CA PHE A 43 -2.58 -3.50 4.91
C PHE A 43 -2.39 -2.04 5.31
N PHE A 44 -2.97 -1.61 6.41
CA PHE A 44 -2.84 -0.26 6.95
C PHE A 44 -1.37 0.15 7.08
N PHE A 45 -0.54 -0.67 7.71
CA PHE A 45 0.86 -0.33 7.92
C PHE A 45 1.69 -0.38 6.64
N TYR A 46 1.60 -1.44 5.84
CA TYR A 46 2.47 -1.52 4.68
C TYR A 46 2.05 -0.57 3.56
N ILE A 47 0.75 -0.28 3.38
CA ILE A 47 0.32 0.67 2.36
C ILE A 47 0.68 2.11 2.76
N ASP A 48 0.67 2.44 4.05
CA ASP A 48 1.17 3.72 4.55
C ASP A 48 2.66 3.90 4.21
N GLY A 49 3.47 2.85 4.41
CA GLY A 49 4.88 2.85 4.00
C GLY A 49 5.06 3.08 2.51
N VAL A 50 4.27 2.39 1.66
CA VAL A 50 4.30 2.55 0.19
C VAL A 50 3.92 3.97 -0.21
N LEU A 51 2.80 4.48 0.30
CA LEU A 51 2.32 5.83 -0.03
C LEU A 51 3.29 6.90 0.44
N THR A 52 3.86 6.75 1.64
CA THR A 52 4.89 7.67 2.16
C THR A 52 6.13 7.67 1.28
N ALA A 53 6.62 6.51 0.87
CA ALA A 53 7.76 6.40 -0.03
C ALA A 53 7.49 7.13 -1.37
N ILE A 54 6.27 7.01 -1.91
CA ILE A 54 5.86 7.71 -3.14
C ILE A 54 5.81 9.22 -2.92
N TYR A 55 5.12 9.69 -1.87
CA TYR A 55 4.95 11.12 -1.61
C TYR A 55 6.27 11.82 -1.29
N MET A 56 7.16 11.15 -0.56
CA MET A 56 8.46 11.73 -0.19
C MET A 56 9.53 11.55 -1.27
N SER A 57 9.30 10.69 -2.27
CA SER A 57 10.29 10.35 -3.30
C SER A 57 10.77 11.57 -4.10
N SER A 58 9.88 12.52 -4.45
CA SER A 58 10.26 13.74 -5.18
C SER A 58 11.18 14.64 -4.36
N THR A 59 10.85 14.83 -3.08
CA THR A 59 11.66 15.62 -2.16
C THR A 59 13.02 14.98 -1.97
N VAL A 60 13.08 13.69 -1.70
CA VAL A 60 14.35 12.95 -1.54
C VAL A 60 15.17 12.98 -2.82
N ALA A 61 14.55 12.75 -3.98
CA ALA A 61 15.22 12.78 -5.27
C ALA A 61 15.85 14.16 -5.59
N SER A 62 15.10 15.24 -5.35
CA SER A 62 15.58 16.58 -5.64
C SER A 62 16.63 17.06 -4.65
N THR A 63 16.38 16.94 -3.35
CA THR A 63 17.24 17.52 -2.32
C THR A 63 18.47 16.66 -2.00
N THR A 64 18.34 15.33 -2.05
CA THR A 64 19.44 14.40 -1.67
C THR A 64 20.21 13.92 -2.89
N PHE A 65 19.54 13.69 -4.03
CA PHE A 65 20.16 13.12 -5.23
C PHE A 65 20.28 14.12 -6.40
N GLY A 66 19.82 15.36 -6.23
CA GLY A 66 20.02 16.46 -7.20
C GLY A 66 19.21 16.32 -8.49
N TYR A 67 18.04 15.67 -8.44
CA TYR A 67 17.13 15.61 -9.60
C TYR A 67 16.51 16.98 -9.87
N THR A 68 16.50 17.40 -11.13
CA THR A 68 15.76 18.56 -11.61
C THR A 68 14.28 18.23 -11.78
N GLN A 69 13.43 19.26 -11.91
CA GLN A 69 11.98 19.06 -12.13
C GLN A 69 11.68 18.23 -13.38
N ASN A 70 12.40 18.46 -14.47
CA ASN A 70 12.22 17.71 -15.71
C ASN A 70 12.63 16.24 -15.53
N GLU A 71 13.73 15.97 -14.84
CA GLU A 71 14.17 14.60 -14.53
C GLU A 71 13.19 13.86 -13.63
N LEU A 72 12.53 14.56 -12.70
CA LEU A 72 11.48 13.98 -11.86
C LEU A 72 10.27 13.54 -12.70
N VAL A 73 9.87 14.32 -13.70
CA VAL A 73 8.79 13.93 -14.61
C VAL A 73 9.12 12.63 -15.34
N TYR A 74 10.34 12.54 -15.91
CA TYR A 74 10.78 11.30 -16.56
C TYR A 74 10.88 10.12 -15.60
N LEU A 75 11.37 10.35 -14.39
CA LEU A 75 11.44 9.34 -13.34
C LEU A 75 10.04 8.80 -13.01
N TYR A 76 9.05 9.68 -12.82
CA TYR A 76 7.68 9.26 -12.52
C TYR A 76 7.03 8.49 -13.66
N ILE A 77 7.25 8.90 -14.91
CA ILE A 77 6.77 8.13 -16.07
C ILE A 77 7.39 6.72 -16.07
N ALA A 78 8.71 6.64 -15.87
CA ALA A 78 9.40 5.35 -15.80
C ALA A 78 8.91 4.48 -14.64
N LEU A 79 8.65 5.07 -13.47
CA LEU A 79 8.05 4.38 -12.33
C LEU A 79 6.67 3.81 -12.64
N GLN A 80 5.83 4.55 -13.36
CA GLN A 80 4.50 4.04 -13.75
C GLN A 80 4.59 2.88 -14.73
N ILE A 81 5.53 2.93 -15.67
CA ILE A 81 5.81 1.80 -16.58
C ILE A 81 6.30 0.61 -15.78
N ALA A 82 7.23 0.80 -14.85
CA ALA A 82 7.71 -0.27 -13.98
C ALA A 82 6.57 -0.87 -13.12
N ALA A 83 5.64 -0.03 -12.63
CA ALA A 83 4.48 -0.49 -11.87
C ALA A 83 3.54 -1.34 -12.74
N LEU A 84 3.30 -0.93 -13.98
CA LEU A 84 2.52 -1.69 -14.94
C LEU A 84 3.16 -3.06 -15.21
N VAL A 85 4.47 -3.07 -15.49
CA VAL A 85 5.22 -4.31 -15.70
C VAL A 85 5.15 -5.21 -14.47
N GLY A 86 5.34 -4.67 -13.27
CA GLY A 86 5.26 -5.41 -12.02
C GLY A 86 3.89 -6.05 -11.78
N ALA A 87 2.82 -5.30 -12.05
CA ALA A 87 1.47 -5.82 -11.91
C ALA A 87 1.19 -7.01 -12.84
N PHE A 88 1.61 -6.93 -14.10
CA PHE A 88 1.43 -8.02 -15.06
C PHE A 88 2.39 -9.19 -14.83
N ALA A 89 3.66 -8.93 -14.52
CA ALA A 89 4.66 -9.97 -14.30
C ALA A 89 4.30 -10.87 -13.12
N LEU A 90 3.73 -10.29 -12.04
CA LEU A 90 3.34 -11.04 -10.86
C LEU A 90 1.87 -11.50 -10.85
N ALA A 91 1.07 -11.19 -11.90
CA ALA A 91 -0.31 -11.65 -12.00
C ALA A 91 -0.40 -13.20 -11.98
N LYS A 92 0.25 -13.87 -12.95
CA LYS A 92 0.30 -15.34 -13.00
C LYS A 92 0.93 -15.96 -11.74
N PRO A 93 2.11 -15.52 -11.25
CA PRO A 93 2.64 -15.99 -9.96
C PRO A 93 1.65 -15.83 -8.80
N THR A 94 0.84 -14.78 -8.77
CA THR A 94 -0.18 -14.57 -7.73
C THR A 94 -1.26 -15.65 -7.78
N ASP A 95 -1.63 -16.13 -8.97
CA ASP A 95 -2.61 -17.18 -9.13
C ASP A 95 -2.07 -18.55 -8.65
N PHE A 96 -0.81 -18.87 -8.96
CA PHE A 96 -0.19 -20.17 -8.63
C PHE A 96 0.34 -20.23 -7.20
N LEU A 97 1.07 -19.21 -6.75
CA LEU A 97 1.72 -19.21 -5.44
C LEU A 97 0.81 -18.69 -4.32
N GLY A 98 -0.28 -18.04 -4.71
CA GLY A 98 -1.20 -17.34 -3.82
C GLY A 98 -0.79 -15.91 -3.50
N PRO A 99 -1.77 -15.01 -3.32
CA PRO A 99 -1.54 -13.59 -3.12
C PRO A 99 -0.74 -13.27 -1.85
N LYS A 100 -0.89 -14.08 -0.80
CA LYS A 100 -0.16 -13.91 0.46
C LYS A 100 1.36 -14.05 0.29
N LYS A 101 1.81 -15.07 -0.47
CA LYS A 101 3.25 -15.30 -0.69
C LYS A 101 3.86 -14.20 -1.54
N ILE A 102 3.17 -13.81 -2.63
CA ILE A 102 3.61 -12.71 -3.51
C ILE A 102 3.68 -11.40 -2.71
N LEU A 103 2.65 -11.08 -1.96
CA LEU A 103 2.61 -9.87 -1.13
C LEU A 103 3.76 -9.87 -0.10
N SER A 104 4.04 -11.01 0.53
CA SER A 104 5.17 -11.12 1.46
C SER A 104 6.51 -10.87 0.77
N GLY A 105 6.74 -11.43 -0.41
CA GLY A 105 7.96 -11.20 -1.21
C GLY A 105 8.11 -9.73 -1.61
N VAL A 106 7.03 -9.09 -2.05
CA VAL A 106 7.01 -7.68 -2.42
C VAL A 106 7.29 -6.78 -1.21
N LEU A 107 6.78 -7.10 -0.02
CA LEU A 107 7.06 -6.34 1.20
C LEU A 107 8.52 -6.48 1.66
N VAL A 108 9.12 -7.67 1.49
CA VAL A 108 10.56 -7.84 1.70
C VAL A 108 11.35 -6.98 0.73
N MET A 109 11.00 -6.98 -0.55
CA MET A 109 11.63 -6.13 -1.56
C MET A 109 11.53 -4.64 -1.19
N TRP A 110 10.35 -4.14 -0.80
CA TRP A 110 10.16 -2.76 -0.34
C TRP A 110 11.00 -2.43 0.88
N THR A 111 11.13 -3.36 1.83
CA THR A 111 12.00 -3.22 3.00
C THR A 111 13.46 -3.06 2.58
N LEU A 112 13.93 -3.92 1.67
CA LEU A 112 15.29 -3.86 1.15
C LEU A 112 15.56 -2.56 0.39
N VAL A 113 14.63 -2.10 -0.46
CA VAL A 113 14.74 -0.83 -1.18
C VAL A 113 14.85 0.33 -0.19
N ALA A 114 13.97 0.42 0.80
CA ALA A 114 13.97 1.50 1.79
C ALA A 114 15.27 1.53 2.60
N VAL A 115 15.77 0.37 3.02
CA VAL A 115 17.04 0.27 3.75
C VAL A 115 18.22 0.63 2.85
N SER A 116 18.24 0.17 1.60
CA SER A 116 19.33 0.41 0.65
C SER A 116 19.56 1.90 0.36
N ILE A 117 18.52 2.73 0.40
CA ILE A 117 18.62 4.19 0.20
C ILE A 117 19.62 4.83 1.17
N GLY A 118 19.74 4.29 2.38
CA GLY A 118 20.71 4.78 3.38
C GLY A 118 22.16 4.57 3.00
N PHE A 119 22.46 3.55 2.19
CA PHE A 119 23.83 3.08 1.92
C PHE A 119 24.33 3.36 0.51
N ILE A 120 23.46 3.64 -0.47
CA ILE A 120 23.86 3.89 -1.85
C ILE A 120 24.66 5.21 -1.98
N PRO A 121 25.56 5.32 -2.98
CA PRO A 121 26.20 6.58 -3.32
C PRO A 121 25.18 7.68 -3.65
N THR A 122 25.55 8.95 -3.45
CA THR A 122 24.74 10.11 -3.84
C THR A 122 24.79 10.28 -5.36
N SER A 123 24.06 9.44 -6.07
CA SER A 123 24.04 9.37 -7.54
C SER A 123 22.59 9.17 -8.01
N LYS A 124 22.23 9.93 -9.06
CA LYS A 124 20.93 9.79 -9.73
C LYS A 124 20.70 8.38 -10.25
N LEU A 125 21.76 7.74 -10.78
CA LEU A 125 21.68 6.39 -11.34
C LEU A 125 21.25 5.35 -10.28
N TRP A 126 21.91 5.35 -9.12
CA TRP A 126 21.59 4.40 -8.05
C TRP A 126 20.21 4.63 -7.46
N PHE A 127 19.85 5.90 -7.24
CA PHE A 127 18.49 6.23 -6.78
C PHE A 127 17.45 5.79 -7.82
N GLY A 128 17.68 6.12 -9.10
CA GLY A 128 16.79 5.75 -10.19
C GLY A 128 16.61 4.22 -10.30
N ALA A 129 17.69 3.45 -10.17
CA ALA A 129 17.63 2.00 -10.19
C ALA A 129 16.77 1.43 -9.03
N LEU A 130 16.97 1.92 -7.80
CA LEU A 130 16.13 1.53 -6.66
C LEU A 130 14.67 1.98 -6.83
N ALA A 131 14.46 3.18 -7.37
CA ALA A 131 13.13 3.68 -7.68
C ALA A 131 12.40 2.79 -8.69
N MET A 132 13.10 2.28 -9.72
CA MET A 132 12.50 1.33 -10.68
C MET A 132 12.07 0.02 -10.02
N VAL A 133 12.88 -0.52 -9.09
CA VAL A 133 12.52 -1.69 -8.29
C VAL A 133 11.30 -1.39 -7.41
N ALA A 134 11.26 -0.21 -6.77
CA ALA A 134 10.10 0.24 -6.00
C ALA A 134 8.84 0.38 -6.87
N GLY A 135 8.99 0.95 -8.07
CA GLY A 135 7.91 1.05 -9.07
C GLY A 135 7.34 -0.31 -9.42
N PHE A 136 8.19 -1.28 -9.76
CA PHE A 136 7.77 -2.66 -10.01
C PHE A 136 6.96 -3.23 -8.83
N GLY A 137 7.43 -3.01 -7.60
CA GLY A 137 6.73 -3.42 -6.39
C GLY A 137 5.41 -2.70 -6.15
N LEU A 138 5.28 -1.46 -6.60
CA LEU A 138 4.06 -0.66 -6.43
C LEU A 138 2.86 -1.31 -7.14
N GLY A 139 3.00 -1.66 -8.40
CA GLY A 139 1.94 -2.32 -9.16
C GLY A 139 1.59 -3.68 -8.57
N SER A 140 2.63 -4.43 -8.20
CA SER A 140 2.49 -5.76 -7.62
C SER A 140 1.80 -5.76 -6.25
N VAL A 141 2.16 -4.83 -5.35
CA VAL A 141 1.54 -4.75 -4.01
C VAL A 141 0.06 -4.40 -4.10
N GLN A 142 -0.31 -3.51 -5.02
CA GLN A 142 -1.71 -3.13 -5.20
C GLN A 142 -2.55 -4.29 -5.77
N ALA A 143 -2.04 -4.99 -6.79
CA ALA A 143 -2.72 -6.13 -7.40
C ALA A 143 -2.88 -7.29 -6.40
N ALA A 144 -1.77 -7.70 -5.75
CA ALA A 144 -1.79 -8.80 -4.78
C ALA A 144 -2.64 -8.49 -3.54
N SER A 145 -2.65 -7.24 -3.06
CA SER A 145 -3.49 -6.83 -1.93
C SER A 145 -4.97 -6.95 -2.23
N ARG A 146 -5.39 -6.51 -3.43
CA ARG A 146 -6.79 -6.65 -3.87
C ARG A 146 -7.18 -8.11 -4.06
N ALA A 147 -6.31 -8.91 -4.67
CA ALA A 147 -6.55 -10.34 -4.84
C ALA A 147 -6.67 -11.07 -3.49
N PHE A 148 -5.84 -10.69 -2.51
CA PHE A 148 -5.91 -11.28 -1.18
C PHE A 148 -7.14 -10.81 -0.41
N MET A 149 -7.51 -9.53 -0.50
CA MET A 149 -8.76 -9.01 0.06
C MET A 149 -9.95 -9.78 -0.50
N ALA A 150 -10.04 -9.93 -1.83
CA ALA A 150 -11.13 -10.67 -2.48
C ALA A 150 -11.25 -12.12 -1.97
N ALA A 151 -10.11 -12.78 -1.67
CA ALA A 151 -10.11 -14.14 -1.12
C ALA A 151 -10.58 -14.23 0.34
N LEU A 152 -10.57 -13.12 1.08
CA LEU A 152 -10.96 -13.04 2.49
C LEU A 152 -12.40 -12.58 2.70
N ILE A 153 -13.02 -11.97 1.69
CA ILE A 153 -14.37 -11.41 1.80
C ILE A 153 -15.43 -12.53 1.73
N PRO A 154 -16.41 -12.55 2.64
CA PRO A 154 -17.58 -13.41 2.53
C PRO A 154 -18.40 -13.11 1.26
N LYS A 155 -18.93 -14.14 0.61
CA LYS A 155 -19.77 -13.99 -0.59
C LYS A 155 -20.97 -13.07 -0.34
N GLY A 156 -21.22 -12.17 -1.28
CA GLY A 156 -22.34 -11.23 -1.25
C GLY A 156 -22.06 -9.91 -0.50
N LYS A 157 -20.84 -9.70 0.03
CA LYS A 157 -20.44 -8.47 0.75
C LYS A 157 -19.25 -7.75 0.09
N GLU A 158 -19.00 -8.08 -1.17
CA GLU A 158 -17.81 -7.61 -1.87
C GLU A 158 -17.76 -6.07 -1.95
N ALA A 159 -18.85 -5.42 -2.33
CA ALA A 159 -18.90 -3.97 -2.53
C ALA A 159 -18.63 -3.21 -1.21
N GLU A 160 -19.27 -3.62 -0.12
CA GLU A 160 -19.14 -3.00 1.19
C GLU A 160 -17.73 -3.16 1.75
N MET A 161 -17.18 -4.38 1.69
CA MET A 161 -15.87 -4.70 2.22
C MET A 161 -14.74 -4.05 1.41
N PHE A 162 -14.86 -3.95 0.07
CA PHE A 162 -13.92 -3.19 -0.74
C PHE A 162 -14.02 -1.68 -0.48
N GLY A 163 -15.21 -1.16 -0.17
CA GLY A 163 -15.39 0.22 0.29
C GLY A 163 -14.60 0.48 1.59
N PHE A 164 -14.72 -0.43 2.56
CA PHE A 164 -13.96 -0.36 3.81
C PHE A 164 -12.45 -0.51 3.59
N TYR A 165 -12.02 -1.42 2.72
CA TYR A 165 -10.63 -1.58 2.31
C TYR A 165 -10.05 -0.29 1.71
N ALA A 166 -10.80 0.37 0.82
CA ALA A 166 -10.39 1.64 0.21
C ALA A 166 -10.28 2.76 1.25
N LEU A 167 -11.23 2.81 2.20
CA LEU A 167 -11.19 3.76 3.31
C LEU A 167 -9.98 3.50 4.21
N CYS A 168 -9.70 2.25 4.56
CA CYS A 168 -8.53 1.85 5.34
C CYS A 168 -7.23 2.30 4.65
N GLY A 169 -7.10 2.08 3.33
CA GLY A 169 -5.94 2.51 2.57
C GLY A 169 -5.77 4.02 2.49
N LYS A 170 -6.87 4.78 2.40
CA LYS A 170 -6.79 6.25 2.41
C LYS A 170 -6.46 6.81 3.81
N SER A 171 -7.00 6.19 4.84
CA SER A 171 -6.77 6.60 6.23
C SER A 171 -5.38 6.25 6.75
N SER A 172 -4.67 5.34 6.07
CA SER A 172 -3.32 4.91 6.47
C SER A 172 -2.26 6.00 6.24
N SER A 173 -2.44 6.91 5.28
CA SER A 173 -1.44 7.91 4.87
C SER A 173 -1.17 8.99 5.94
N VAL A 174 -0.99 8.59 7.18
CA VAL A 174 -0.77 9.50 8.33
C VAL A 174 0.51 9.16 9.08
N VAL A 175 0.70 7.89 9.42
CA VAL A 175 1.80 7.47 10.30
C VAL A 175 3.15 7.59 9.59
N GLY A 176 3.22 7.17 8.34
CA GLY A 176 4.44 7.19 7.55
C GLY A 176 5.02 8.59 7.35
N PRO A 177 4.25 9.58 6.85
CA PRO A 177 4.73 10.96 6.73
C PRO A 177 5.16 11.57 8.07
N LEU A 178 4.47 11.26 9.17
CA LEU A 178 4.87 11.70 10.51
C LEU A 178 6.20 11.09 10.95
N VAL A 179 6.40 9.78 10.74
CA VAL A 179 7.66 9.09 11.03
C VAL A 179 8.77 9.68 10.18
N PHE A 180 8.54 9.85 8.88
CA PHE A 180 9.52 10.46 7.98
C PHE A 180 9.91 11.87 8.43
N GLY A 181 8.93 12.74 8.67
CA GLY A 181 9.17 14.14 9.09
C GLY A 181 9.91 14.22 10.42
N TYR A 182 9.50 13.42 11.40
CA TYR A 182 10.15 13.39 12.70
C TYR A 182 11.61 12.93 12.61
N ILE A 183 11.89 11.84 11.90
CA ILE A 183 13.27 11.33 11.74
C ILE A 183 14.13 12.30 10.93
N ALA A 184 13.59 12.89 9.85
CA ALA A 184 14.30 13.89 9.06
C ALA A 184 14.68 15.09 9.94
N MET A 185 13.77 15.60 10.77
CA MET A 185 14.01 16.72 11.67
C MET A 185 15.04 16.34 12.75
N ALA A 186 14.87 15.21 13.42
CA ALA A 186 15.72 14.75 14.51
C ALA A 186 17.16 14.42 14.05
N SER A 187 17.34 14.07 12.77
CA SER A 187 18.64 13.75 12.17
C SER A 187 19.30 14.93 11.46
N GLY A 188 18.86 16.17 11.72
CA GLY A 188 19.44 17.37 11.08
C GLY A 188 19.17 17.47 9.59
N GLY A 189 18.04 16.97 9.10
CA GLY A 189 17.64 17.01 7.69
C GLY A 189 18.07 15.78 6.88
N ASN A 190 18.55 14.71 7.54
CA ASN A 190 18.98 13.50 6.84
C ASN A 190 17.79 12.68 6.32
N GLN A 191 17.40 12.96 5.08
CA GLN A 191 16.26 12.28 4.45
C GLN A 191 16.51 10.79 4.17
N ARG A 192 17.77 10.36 4.04
CA ARG A 192 18.10 8.94 3.85
C ARG A 192 17.71 8.12 5.08
N LEU A 193 18.02 8.63 6.28
CA LEU A 193 17.61 8.00 7.52
C LEU A 193 16.08 7.98 7.67
N ALA A 194 15.40 9.05 7.22
CA ALA A 194 13.95 9.11 7.24
C ALA A 194 13.32 8.05 6.31
N VAL A 195 13.86 7.85 5.10
CA VAL A 195 13.41 6.76 4.21
C VAL A 195 13.70 5.40 4.81
N MET A 196 14.87 5.18 5.39
CA MET A 196 15.17 3.92 6.08
C MET A 196 14.17 3.62 7.20
N ALA A 197 13.76 4.63 7.96
CA ALA A 197 12.78 4.46 9.04
C ALA A 197 11.40 3.98 8.54
N ILE A 198 11.02 4.32 7.30
CA ILE A 198 9.77 3.81 6.69
C ILE A 198 9.80 2.27 6.59
N SER A 199 10.98 1.64 6.49
CA SER A 199 11.09 0.17 6.44
C SER A 199 10.42 -0.52 7.62
N VAL A 200 10.33 0.14 8.77
CA VAL A 200 9.63 -0.38 9.96
C VAL A 200 8.15 -0.65 9.65
N LEU A 201 7.50 0.20 8.84
CA LEU A 201 6.10 0.00 8.44
C LEU A 201 5.93 -1.26 7.58
N PHE A 202 6.89 -1.53 6.69
CA PHE A 202 6.89 -2.77 5.90
C PHE A 202 7.15 -4.00 6.76
N ILE A 203 8.07 -3.93 7.72
CA ILE A 203 8.38 -5.02 8.65
C ILE A 203 7.18 -5.33 9.54
N VAL A 204 6.53 -4.30 10.10
CA VAL A 204 5.31 -4.47 10.91
C VAL A 204 4.20 -5.05 10.07
N GLY A 205 3.95 -4.49 8.86
CA GLY A 205 2.97 -5.00 7.91
C GLY A 205 3.21 -6.47 7.56
N LEU A 206 4.46 -6.85 7.27
CA LEU A 206 4.86 -8.24 6.98
C LEU A 206 4.64 -9.16 8.19
N GLY A 207 5.01 -8.71 9.39
CA GLY A 207 4.81 -9.46 10.63
C GLY A 207 3.33 -9.73 10.92
N LEU A 208 2.47 -8.76 10.69
CA LEU A 208 1.02 -8.90 10.80
C LEU A 208 0.45 -9.81 9.71
N LEU A 209 0.93 -9.66 8.46
CA LEU A 209 0.51 -10.46 7.32
C LEU A 209 0.81 -11.96 7.53
N ARG A 210 1.93 -12.29 8.16
CA ARG A 210 2.27 -13.69 8.48
C ARG A 210 1.22 -14.36 9.37
N ARG A 211 0.53 -13.59 10.23
CA ARG A 211 -0.52 -14.07 11.13
C ARG A 211 -1.89 -14.24 10.47
N VAL A 212 -2.03 -13.85 9.21
CA VAL A 212 -3.24 -14.04 8.41
C VAL A 212 -3.22 -15.45 7.82
N ASN A 213 -4.27 -16.22 7.97
CA ASN A 213 -4.38 -17.53 7.32
C ASN A 213 -4.73 -17.31 5.84
N ASP A 214 -4.06 -18.03 4.95
CA ASP A 214 -4.37 -18.03 3.52
C ASP A 214 -5.53 -19.01 3.27
N PRO A 215 -6.71 -18.52 2.82
CA PRO A 215 -7.85 -19.41 2.58
C PRO A 215 -7.58 -20.41 1.44
N ARG A 216 -6.64 -20.12 0.55
CA ARG A 216 -6.24 -21.03 -0.56
C ARG A 216 -5.28 -22.14 -0.12
N ALA A 217 -4.65 -22.02 1.05
CA ALA A 217 -3.75 -23.06 1.57
C ALA A 217 -4.49 -24.23 2.22
N ALA A 218 -5.81 -24.16 2.33
CA ALA A 218 -6.67 -25.19 2.94
C ALA A 218 -7.40 -26.06 1.88
N THR A 219 -7.20 -25.78 0.60
CA THR A 219 -7.67 -26.58 -0.54
C THR A 219 -6.48 -27.24 -1.23
#